data_1ef93f3ad55ad87f768685487e68de78
#
_entry.id   1ef93f3ad55ad87f768685487e68de78
#
_cell.length_a   1.000
_cell.length_b   1.000
_cell.length_c   1.000
_cell.angle_alpha   90.00
_cell.angle_beta   90.00
_cell.angle_gamma   90.00
#
_symmetry.space_group_name_H-M   'P 1'
#
loop_
_entity.id
_entity.type
_entity.pdbx_description
1 polymer ?
#
loop_
_entity_poly.entity_id
_entity_poly.type
_entity_poly.pdbx_seq_one_letter_code
_entity_poly.pdbx_strand_id
1 'polypeptide(L)'
;MIYDVAIIGAGVSGASAAWQLSQYECSTILLERWADVGFGVSKANSGIVHGGFHHPVSSLKARLEIQGNLMFEKLQYELDFPFSRCGILVIAFSEEQMVTVRKLYEQGIANGVRNLEMCGRERLLELEPKLNSEVVGGFFAPNGGTIEPYRYVFSLVEGAGRNGVELLCNYEVTSGRHNGEYWLITAADGREIKARHVVNAAGLFADEISRKFGAEEFTIHPRKGEEYLLDRNSQARPERVIFPVPSKESKGVLVIPTAEGTTMIGPTADPVDDKLDTTTSADHMQRIVSLVRQMVNGITPRDVITSFAGLRPVLDTEDFYIDRSEKVPHFIQVAGIQSPGLTASPAIGEYVKDLLKTDGLMLVEKTRVIRKLPPRREIRRETPEGLAGLHAANPRWIHVVCRCENISEAEIVEAIHKGHTTVDGIKFYTRAGMGRCQGGFCTAKILKIISRETGIPMEELTKKGGNSRLLAGRLENTVVAPMPEK
;
A
#
# COMPACT_ATOMS: atom_id res chain seq x y z
N MET A 1 14.89 -1.08 28.08
CA MET A 1 15.42 -1.94 27.00
C MET A 1 16.03 -1.06 25.94
N ILE A 2 17.14 -1.45 25.30
CA ILE A 2 17.72 -0.75 24.14
C ILE A 2 17.55 -1.71 22.96
N TYR A 3 16.84 -1.29 21.91
CA TYR A 3 16.70 -2.06 20.68
C TYR A 3 17.97 -1.94 19.83
N ASP A 4 18.24 -2.93 19.01
CA ASP A 4 19.31 -2.81 18.01
C ASP A 4 18.90 -1.87 16.89
N VAL A 5 17.61 -1.94 16.43
CA VAL A 5 17.08 -1.08 15.37
C VAL A 5 15.70 -0.57 15.74
N ALA A 6 15.48 0.75 15.56
CA ALA A 6 14.14 1.35 15.49
C ALA A 6 13.86 1.80 14.06
N ILE A 7 12.73 1.36 13.52
CA ILE A 7 12.25 1.75 12.18
C ILE A 7 11.09 2.74 12.37
N ILE A 8 11.21 3.94 11.82
CA ILE A 8 10.18 5.00 11.90
C ILE A 8 9.32 4.96 10.63
N GLY A 9 8.06 4.55 10.79
CA GLY A 9 7.07 4.40 9.73
C GLY A 9 6.82 2.94 9.33
N ALA A 10 5.58 2.47 9.56
CA ALA A 10 5.11 1.12 9.19
C ALA A 10 4.39 1.11 7.82
N GLY A 11 4.83 1.94 6.89
CA GLY A 11 4.51 1.83 5.47
C GLY A 11 5.26 0.68 4.81
N VAL A 12 5.07 0.49 3.51
CA VAL A 12 5.62 -0.65 2.77
C VAL A 12 7.15 -0.78 2.89
N SER A 13 7.89 0.35 2.91
CA SER A 13 9.36 0.33 3.02
C SER A 13 9.83 -0.11 4.42
N GLY A 14 9.24 0.49 5.48
CA GLY A 14 9.58 0.12 6.85
C GLY A 14 9.13 -1.30 7.20
N ALA A 15 7.95 -1.73 6.73
CA ALA A 15 7.48 -3.10 6.89
C ALA A 15 8.38 -4.13 6.18
N SER A 16 8.88 -3.79 4.98
CA SER A 16 9.83 -4.65 4.25
C SER A 16 11.19 -4.75 4.97
N ALA A 17 11.70 -3.63 5.51
CA ALA A 17 12.91 -3.64 6.32
C ALA A 17 12.72 -4.48 7.61
N ALA A 18 11.58 -4.31 8.28
CA ALA A 18 11.23 -5.09 9.47
C ALA A 18 11.16 -6.60 9.18
N TRP A 19 10.54 -6.99 8.04
CA TRP A 19 10.48 -8.38 7.59
C TRP A 19 11.90 -8.95 7.34
N GLN A 20 12.76 -8.21 6.68
CA GLN A 20 14.15 -8.66 6.44
C GLN A 20 14.93 -8.82 7.74
N LEU A 21 14.87 -7.82 8.63
CA LEU A 21 15.58 -7.86 9.93
C LEU A 21 15.04 -8.95 10.86
N SER A 22 13.76 -9.28 10.75
CA SER A 22 13.12 -10.31 11.59
C SER A 22 13.74 -11.71 11.45
N GLN A 23 14.52 -11.93 10.40
CA GLN A 23 15.21 -13.21 10.15
C GLN A 23 16.55 -13.34 10.90
N TYR A 24 16.99 -12.28 11.60
CA TYR A 24 18.25 -12.19 12.32
C TYR A 24 18.03 -12.04 13.82
N GLU A 25 19.03 -12.42 14.62
CA GLU A 25 19.10 -12.15 16.06
C GLU A 25 19.35 -10.65 16.25
N CYS A 26 18.29 -9.86 16.07
CA CYS A 26 18.30 -8.41 16.07
C CYS A 26 17.00 -7.94 16.72
N SER A 27 17.10 -7.26 17.85
CA SER A 27 15.93 -6.66 18.51
C SER A 27 15.47 -5.42 17.72
N THR A 28 14.30 -5.53 17.10
CA THR A 28 13.78 -4.51 16.20
C THR A 28 12.42 -4.03 16.68
N ILE A 29 12.22 -2.70 16.69
CA ILE A 29 10.92 -2.08 16.93
C ILE A 29 10.50 -1.26 15.71
N LEU A 30 9.22 -1.39 15.31
CA LEU A 30 8.57 -0.64 14.23
C LEU A 30 7.61 0.38 14.84
N LEU A 31 7.88 1.67 14.60
CA LEU A 31 7.14 2.79 15.16
C LEU A 31 6.21 3.38 14.10
N GLU A 32 4.92 3.47 14.39
CA GLU A 32 3.92 4.02 13.47
C GLU A 32 3.09 5.12 14.15
N ARG A 33 2.97 6.27 13.48
CA ARG A 33 2.19 7.41 14.01
C ARG A 33 0.68 7.16 14.00
N TRP A 34 0.18 6.37 13.09
CA TRP A 34 -1.24 6.05 12.95
C TRP A 34 -1.67 4.89 13.84
N ALA A 35 -2.98 4.69 13.93
CA ALA A 35 -3.58 3.61 14.71
C ALA A 35 -3.34 2.21 14.12
N ASP A 36 -2.89 2.12 12.87
CA ASP A 36 -2.60 0.86 12.20
C ASP A 36 -1.52 1.04 11.12
N VAL A 37 -0.94 -0.05 10.67
CA VAL A 37 0.15 -0.06 9.69
C VAL A 37 -0.36 0.26 8.28
N GLY A 38 0.52 0.82 7.45
CA GLY A 38 0.21 1.13 6.05
C GLY A 38 -0.79 2.27 5.83
N PHE A 39 -1.21 2.99 6.86
CA PHE A 39 -2.25 4.03 6.79
C PHE A 39 -1.82 5.32 6.06
N GLY A 40 -0.56 5.45 5.70
CA GLY A 40 -0.08 6.48 4.78
C GLY A 40 -0.34 6.13 3.31
N VAL A 41 0.65 6.38 2.46
CA VAL A 41 0.60 6.15 0.99
C VAL A 41 0.44 4.67 0.64
N SER A 42 0.87 3.77 1.50
CA SER A 42 0.89 2.33 1.21
C SER A 42 -0.50 1.71 1.03
N LYS A 43 -1.57 2.29 1.59
CA LYS A 43 -2.96 1.86 1.35
C LYS A 43 -3.64 2.58 0.18
N ALA A 44 -3.05 3.68 -0.32
CA ALA A 44 -3.64 4.57 -1.31
C ALA A 44 -2.69 4.71 -2.51
N ASN A 45 -2.63 3.65 -3.32
CA ASN A 45 -1.85 3.56 -4.55
C ASN A 45 -2.48 2.54 -5.49
N SER A 46 -1.99 2.50 -6.72
CA SER A 46 -2.52 1.66 -7.81
C SER A 46 -2.34 0.16 -7.63
N GLY A 47 -1.59 -0.30 -6.64
CA GLY A 47 -1.32 -1.73 -6.42
C GLY A 47 -0.54 -2.42 -7.54
N ILE A 48 0.18 -1.69 -8.38
CA ILE A 48 0.89 -2.25 -9.54
C ILE A 48 2.26 -2.78 -9.11
N VAL A 49 2.54 -4.01 -9.50
CA VAL A 49 3.90 -4.56 -9.59
C VAL A 49 4.42 -4.24 -10.99
N HIS A 50 5.26 -3.20 -11.07
CA HIS A 50 5.76 -2.65 -12.34
C HIS A 50 6.73 -3.59 -13.05
N GLY A 51 6.87 -3.39 -14.37
CA GLY A 51 7.63 -4.27 -15.27
C GLY A 51 9.09 -3.87 -15.55
N GLY A 52 9.62 -2.81 -14.91
CA GLY A 52 11.05 -2.44 -15.01
C GLY A 52 11.45 -1.61 -16.25
N PHE A 53 10.52 -1.03 -16.97
CA PHE A 53 10.81 -0.34 -18.23
C PHE A 53 10.69 1.19 -18.19
N HIS A 54 10.25 1.78 -17.07
CA HIS A 54 9.97 3.23 -16.99
C HIS A 54 11.17 4.09 -16.57
N HIS A 55 12.11 3.54 -15.82
CA HIS A 55 13.17 4.31 -15.16
C HIS A 55 14.54 4.12 -15.83
N PRO A 56 15.41 5.14 -15.85
CA PRO A 56 16.75 5.04 -16.41
C PRO A 56 17.58 3.94 -15.75
N VAL A 57 18.39 3.23 -16.52
CA VAL A 57 19.25 2.11 -16.07
C VAL A 57 20.12 2.47 -14.87
N SER A 58 20.61 3.72 -14.80
CA SER A 58 21.48 4.20 -13.72
C SER A 58 20.76 4.55 -12.42
N SER A 59 19.42 4.61 -12.43
CA SER A 59 18.66 5.03 -11.25
C SER A 59 18.55 3.93 -10.20
N LEU A 60 18.50 4.32 -8.94
CA LEU A 60 18.22 3.41 -7.83
C LEU A 60 16.82 2.80 -7.97
N LYS A 61 15.86 3.57 -8.50
CA LYS A 61 14.51 3.11 -8.84
C LYS A 61 14.53 1.90 -9.77
N ALA A 62 15.23 1.99 -10.92
CA ALA A 62 15.28 0.89 -11.89
C ALA A 62 15.89 -0.37 -11.27
N ARG A 63 17.01 -0.22 -10.55
CA ARG A 63 17.69 -1.35 -9.92
C ARG A 63 16.81 -2.07 -8.91
N LEU A 64 16.22 -1.32 -7.95
CA LEU A 64 15.41 -1.92 -6.89
C LEU A 64 14.03 -2.38 -7.37
N GLU A 65 13.46 -1.73 -8.40
CA GLU A 65 12.23 -2.18 -9.05
C GLU A 65 12.37 -3.60 -9.63
N ILE A 66 13.44 -3.84 -10.39
CA ILE A 66 13.68 -5.15 -11.03
C ILE A 66 13.96 -6.23 -10.00
N GLN A 67 14.82 -5.93 -9.02
CA GLN A 67 15.11 -6.86 -7.93
C GLN A 67 13.86 -7.19 -7.12
N GLY A 68 13.08 -6.19 -6.72
CA GLY A 68 11.84 -6.37 -5.97
C GLY A 68 10.77 -7.13 -6.75
N ASN A 69 10.62 -6.85 -8.06
CA ASN A 69 9.67 -7.56 -8.92
C ASN A 69 9.87 -9.08 -8.88
N LEU A 70 11.12 -9.55 -8.92
CA LEU A 70 11.47 -10.96 -8.90
C LEU A 70 11.18 -11.68 -7.57
N MET A 71 10.91 -10.92 -6.50
CA MET A 71 10.69 -11.47 -5.17
C MET A 71 9.22 -11.75 -4.85
N PHE A 72 8.27 -11.23 -5.66
CA PHE A 72 6.85 -11.24 -5.29
C PHE A 72 6.22 -12.63 -5.25
N GLU A 73 6.58 -13.56 -6.13
CA GLU A 73 6.04 -14.93 -6.10
C GLU A 73 6.44 -15.66 -4.82
N LYS A 74 7.71 -15.54 -4.43
CA LYS A 74 8.19 -16.11 -3.18
C LYS A 74 7.51 -15.49 -1.97
N LEU A 75 7.40 -14.15 -1.95
CA LEU A 75 6.76 -13.43 -0.85
C LEU A 75 5.27 -13.73 -0.75
N GLN A 76 4.56 -13.85 -1.88
CA GLN A 76 3.15 -14.26 -1.87
C GLN A 76 2.98 -15.64 -1.26
N TYR A 77 3.84 -16.59 -1.61
CA TYR A 77 3.81 -17.94 -1.04
C TYR A 77 4.12 -17.95 0.47
N GLU A 78 5.04 -17.10 0.90
CA GLU A 78 5.45 -16.99 2.31
C GLU A 78 4.43 -16.22 3.15
N LEU A 79 3.88 -15.10 2.63
CA LEU A 79 3.14 -14.11 3.41
C LEU A 79 1.63 -14.05 3.13
N ASP A 80 1.12 -14.83 2.18
CA ASP A 80 -0.32 -14.99 1.89
C ASP A 80 -1.06 -13.66 1.65
N PHE A 81 -0.68 -12.90 0.63
CA PHE A 81 -1.38 -11.71 0.17
C PHE A 81 -1.87 -11.87 -1.27
N PRO A 82 -2.98 -11.18 -1.67
CA PRO A 82 -3.47 -11.24 -3.04
C PRO A 82 -2.48 -10.61 -4.02
N PHE A 83 -2.07 -11.40 -5.02
CA PHE A 83 -1.17 -11.00 -6.10
C PHE A 83 -1.58 -11.69 -7.39
N SER A 84 -1.50 -10.97 -8.49
CA SER A 84 -1.76 -11.49 -9.84
C SER A 84 -0.69 -11.01 -10.81
N ARG A 85 0.01 -11.95 -11.46
CA ARG A 85 0.96 -11.68 -12.54
C ARG A 85 0.20 -11.54 -13.87
N CYS A 86 -0.68 -10.54 -13.98
CA CYS A 86 -1.54 -10.34 -15.14
C CYS A 86 -0.83 -9.71 -16.35
N GLY A 87 0.36 -9.15 -16.16
CA GLY A 87 1.10 -8.44 -17.19
C GLY A 87 0.65 -6.99 -17.38
N ILE A 88 1.48 -6.23 -18.10
CA ILE A 88 1.26 -4.82 -18.43
C ILE A 88 1.30 -4.65 -19.95
N LEU A 89 0.34 -3.94 -20.51
CA LEU A 89 0.34 -3.45 -21.88
C LEU A 89 0.67 -1.97 -21.90
N VAL A 90 1.66 -1.55 -22.68
CA VAL A 90 1.87 -0.14 -23.03
C VAL A 90 1.37 0.03 -24.45
N ILE A 91 0.36 0.87 -24.64
CA ILE A 91 -0.40 0.99 -25.89
C ILE A 91 -0.24 2.36 -26.55
N ALA A 92 -0.28 2.39 -27.88
CA ALA A 92 -0.21 3.59 -28.71
C ALA A 92 -1.41 3.68 -29.66
N PHE A 93 -1.87 4.90 -29.92
CA PHE A 93 -2.95 5.23 -30.83
C PHE A 93 -2.47 6.02 -32.07
N SER A 94 -1.14 6.20 -32.21
CA SER A 94 -0.54 6.81 -33.40
C SER A 94 0.89 6.32 -33.61
N GLU A 95 1.39 6.45 -34.85
CA GLU A 95 2.79 6.13 -35.16
C GLU A 95 3.78 7.05 -34.41
N GLU A 96 3.41 8.27 -34.13
CA GLU A 96 4.21 9.19 -33.31
C GLU A 96 4.38 8.63 -31.88
N GLN A 97 3.31 8.13 -31.27
CA GLN A 97 3.37 7.49 -29.96
C GLN A 97 4.20 6.22 -29.97
N MET A 98 4.25 5.46 -31.09
CA MET A 98 5.10 4.28 -31.23
C MET A 98 6.60 4.59 -31.10
N VAL A 99 7.06 5.81 -31.37
CA VAL A 99 8.43 6.23 -31.11
C VAL A 99 8.76 6.14 -29.60
N THR A 100 7.85 6.61 -28.75
CA THR A 100 8.02 6.51 -27.30
C THR A 100 7.88 5.06 -26.81
N VAL A 101 6.96 4.29 -27.37
CA VAL A 101 6.80 2.86 -27.08
C VAL A 101 8.12 2.11 -27.32
N ARG A 102 8.78 2.31 -28.48
CA ARG A 102 10.08 1.69 -28.78
C ARG A 102 11.17 2.07 -27.80
N LYS A 103 11.24 3.37 -27.41
CA LYS A 103 12.22 3.84 -26.40
C LYS A 103 12.00 3.14 -25.04
N LEU A 104 10.76 3.02 -24.57
CA LEU A 104 10.45 2.33 -23.33
C LEU A 104 10.77 0.83 -23.40
N TYR A 105 10.50 0.21 -24.53
CA TYR A 105 10.84 -1.19 -24.79
C TYR A 105 12.35 -1.42 -24.74
N GLU A 106 13.14 -0.59 -25.44
CA GLU A 106 14.61 -0.65 -25.44
C GLU A 106 15.19 -0.38 -24.04
N GLN A 107 14.62 0.57 -23.31
CA GLN A 107 14.98 0.84 -21.92
C GLN A 107 14.69 -0.35 -21.01
N GLY A 108 13.55 -1.02 -21.19
CA GLY A 108 13.23 -2.25 -20.47
C GLY A 108 14.25 -3.36 -20.72
N ILE A 109 14.67 -3.56 -21.98
CA ILE A 109 15.74 -4.52 -22.33
C ILE A 109 17.06 -4.12 -21.67
N ALA A 110 17.43 -2.85 -21.75
CA ALA A 110 18.67 -2.33 -21.13
C ALA A 110 18.67 -2.48 -19.60
N ASN A 111 17.50 -2.40 -18.98
CA ASN A 111 17.28 -2.68 -17.55
C ASN A 111 17.32 -4.18 -17.21
N GLY A 112 17.42 -5.09 -18.22
CA GLY A 112 17.46 -6.53 -18.00
C GLY A 112 16.09 -7.19 -17.87
N VAL A 113 15.01 -6.50 -18.24
CA VAL A 113 13.66 -7.08 -18.25
C VAL A 113 13.57 -8.15 -19.32
N ARG A 114 13.13 -9.35 -18.94
CA ARG A 114 13.01 -10.50 -19.83
C ARG A 114 11.61 -10.61 -20.41
N ASN A 115 11.52 -11.23 -21.60
CA ASN A 115 10.27 -11.61 -22.25
C ASN A 115 9.35 -10.40 -22.58
N LEU A 116 9.92 -9.21 -22.79
CA LEU A 116 9.16 -8.11 -23.39
C LEU A 116 8.81 -8.47 -24.83
N GLU A 117 7.55 -8.24 -25.23
CA GLU A 117 7.03 -8.56 -26.55
C GLU A 117 6.51 -7.29 -27.23
N MET A 118 7.14 -6.88 -28.37
CA MET A 118 6.55 -5.83 -29.22
C MET A 118 5.31 -6.38 -29.91
N CYS A 119 4.20 -5.66 -29.79
CA CYS A 119 2.89 -6.11 -30.26
C CYS A 119 2.35 -5.15 -31.33
N GLY A 120 1.93 -5.70 -32.45
CA GLY A 120 1.03 -5.01 -33.38
C GLY A 120 -0.42 -5.01 -32.85
N ARG A 121 -1.29 -4.30 -33.58
CA ARG A 121 -2.72 -4.15 -33.24
C ARG A 121 -3.41 -5.50 -32.96
N GLU A 122 -3.30 -6.46 -33.86
CA GLU A 122 -3.97 -7.77 -33.73
C GLU A 122 -3.56 -8.46 -32.43
N ARG A 123 -2.24 -8.50 -32.15
CA ARG A 123 -1.73 -9.13 -30.94
C ARG A 123 -2.19 -8.45 -29.68
N LEU A 124 -2.29 -7.12 -29.67
CA LEU A 124 -2.83 -6.37 -28.53
C LEU A 124 -4.30 -6.70 -28.27
N LEU A 125 -5.12 -6.80 -29.33
CA LEU A 125 -6.54 -7.15 -29.22
C LEU A 125 -6.77 -8.62 -28.82
N GLU A 126 -5.86 -9.53 -29.16
CA GLU A 126 -5.85 -10.91 -28.64
C GLU A 126 -5.53 -10.92 -27.13
N LEU A 127 -4.52 -10.15 -26.73
CA LEU A 127 -4.11 -10.07 -25.33
C LEU A 127 -5.15 -9.38 -24.45
N GLU A 128 -5.84 -8.35 -24.98
CA GLU A 128 -6.82 -7.56 -24.26
C GLU A 128 -7.99 -7.18 -25.20
N PRO A 129 -9.02 -8.03 -25.31
CA PRO A 129 -10.14 -7.81 -26.23
C PRO A 129 -10.99 -6.56 -25.95
N LYS A 130 -10.81 -5.93 -24.76
CA LYS A 130 -11.55 -4.72 -24.37
C LYS A 130 -10.88 -3.44 -24.82
N LEU A 131 -9.68 -3.50 -25.37
CA LEU A 131 -9.02 -2.33 -25.92
C LEU A 131 -9.87 -1.68 -27.02
N ASN A 132 -9.77 -0.36 -27.11
CA ASN A 132 -10.31 0.36 -28.25
C ASN A 132 -9.62 -0.12 -29.55
N SER A 133 -10.43 -0.42 -30.56
CA SER A 133 -9.95 -0.94 -31.85
C SER A 133 -9.06 0.03 -32.64
N GLU A 134 -9.00 1.31 -32.24
CA GLU A 134 -8.11 2.33 -32.83
C GLU A 134 -6.64 2.18 -32.40
N VAL A 135 -6.31 1.24 -31.49
CA VAL A 135 -4.93 0.97 -31.08
C VAL A 135 -4.10 0.55 -32.30
N VAL A 136 -2.90 1.14 -32.46
CA VAL A 136 -2.00 0.86 -33.59
C VAL A 136 -0.89 -0.12 -33.23
N GLY A 137 -0.45 -0.13 -31.97
CA GLY A 137 0.61 -1.02 -31.50
C GLY A 137 0.99 -0.73 -30.05
N GLY A 138 2.00 -1.43 -29.58
CA GLY A 138 2.49 -1.31 -28.21
C GLY A 138 3.50 -2.39 -27.85
N PHE A 139 3.67 -2.65 -26.56
CA PHE A 139 4.40 -3.84 -26.10
C PHE A 139 3.74 -4.45 -24.86
N PHE A 140 4.00 -5.73 -24.67
CA PHE A 140 3.58 -6.50 -23.52
C PHE A 140 4.76 -6.79 -22.59
N ALA A 141 4.59 -6.52 -21.29
CA ALA A 141 5.52 -6.86 -20.23
C ALA A 141 4.88 -7.91 -19.31
N PRO A 142 5.16 -9.21 -19.50
CA PRO A 142 4.51 -10.30 -18.78
C PRO A 142 4.88 -10.35 -17.29
N ASN A 143 6.02 -9.75 -16.92
CA ASN A 143 6.50 -9.66 -15.54
C ASN A 143 5.79 -8.59 -14.70
N GLY A 144 4.88 -7.81 -15.27
CA GLY A 144 4.03 -6.88 -14.54
C GLY A 144 2.86 -7.59 -13.85
N GLY A 145 2.23 -6.90 -12.89
CA GLY A 145 1.08 -7.47 -12.18
C GLY A 145 0.42 -6.51 -11.22
N THR A 146 -0.48 -7.03 -10.40
CA THR A 146 -1.18 -6.26 -9.37
C THR A 146 -1.22 -6.98 -8.04
N ILE A 147 -1.19 -6.21 -6.94
CA ILE A 147 -1.36 -6.72 -5.57
C ILE A 147 -2.40 -5.89 -4.81
N GLU A 148 -2.86 -6.42 -3.68
CA GLU A 148 -3.55 -5.64 -2.65
C GLU A 148 -2.49 -5.00 -1.73
N PRO A 149 -2.16 -3.71 -1.89
CA PRO A 149 -0.98 -3.13 -1.25
C PRO A 149 -1.07 -3.08 0.27
N TYR A 150 -2.23 -2.81 0.83
CA TYR A 150 -2.45 -2.82 2.28
C TYR A 150 -2.37 -4.24 2.86
N ARG A 151 -2.89 -5.26 2.17
CA ARG A 151 -2.76 -6.67 2.61
C ARG A 151 -1.32 -7.13 2.62
N TYR A 152 -0.54 -6.71 1.63
CA TYR A 152 0.89 -6.97 1.59
C TYR A 152 1.63 -6.36 2.79
N VAL A 153 1.35 -5.09 3.13
CA VAL A 153 1.95 -4.44 4.32
C VAL A 153 1.56 -5.16 5.60
N PHE A 154 0.27 -5.49 5.79
CA PHE A 154 -0.18 -6.26 6.96
C PHE A 154 0.53 -7.61 7.05
N SER A 155 0.71 -8.31 5.94
CA SER A 155 1.39 -9.61 5.92
C SER A 155 2.88 -9.50 6.25
N LEU A 156 3.57 -8.46 5.76
CA LEU A 156 4.96 -8.18 6.12
C LEU A 156 5.11 -7.95 7.63
N VAL A 157 4.25 -7.12 8.22
CA VAL A 157 4.30 -6.81 9.65
C VAL A 157 3.88 -8.00 10.50
N GLU A 158 2.86 -8.77 10.10
CA GLU A 158 2.49 -10.01 10.79
C GLU A 158 3.65 -11.03 10.77
N GLY A 159 4.28 -11.19 9.61
CA GLY A 159 5.44 -12.07 9.46
C GLY A 159 6.62 -11.63 10.32
N ALA A 160 6.91 -10.34 10.34
CA ALA A 160 7.97 -9.76 11.17
C ALA A 160 7.67 -9.92 12.67
N GLY A 161 6.43 -9.67 13.10
CA GLY A 161 5.99 -9.83 14.47
C GLY A 161 6.09 -11.28 14.98
N ARG A 162 5.76 -12.27 14.15
CA ARG A 162 5.93 -13.70 14.48
C ARG A 162 7.38 -14.09 14.68
N ASN A 163 8.31 -13.31 14.17
CA ASN A 163 9.75 -13.48 14.34
C ASN A 163 10.35 -12.48 15.34
N GLY A 164 9.54 -11.81 16.18
CA GLY A 164 9.98 -11.04 17.33
C GLY A 164 10.20 -9.54 17.06
N VAL A 165 9.78 -9.00 15.92
CA VAL A 165 9.73 -7.54 15.73
C VAL A 165 8.55 -6.99 16.52
N GLU A 166 8.79 -5.97 17.33
CA GLU A 166 7.74 -5.27 18.07
C GLU A 166 7.13 -4.16 17.20
N LEU A 167 5.80 -4.03 17.23
CA LEU A 167 5.06 -2.96 16.58
C LEU A 167 4.46 -2.03 17.64
N LEU A 168 4.68 -0.72 17.46
CA LEU A 168 4.08 0.28 18.30
C LEU A 168 3.36 1.33 17.44
N CYS A 169 2.05 1.22 17.36
CA CYS A 169 1.16 2.20 16.71
C CYS A 169 0.82 3.37 17.64
N ASN A 170 0.26 4.44 17.08
CA ASN A 170 0.02 5.71 17.80
C ASN A 170 1.30 6.24 18.46
N TYR A 171 2.43 6.12 17.79
CA TYR A 171 3.74 6.61 18.23
C TYR A 171 4.26 7.64 17.22
N GLU A 172 3.81 8.90 17.35
CA GLU A 172 4.26 9.99 16.51
C GLU A 172 5.61 10.51 17.00
N VAL A 173 6.69 10.21 16.29
CA VAL A 173 8.05 10.64 16.62
C VAL A 173 8.19 12.15 16.47
N THR A 174 8.57 12.84 17.55
CA THR A 174 8.77 14.31 17.60
C THR A 174 10.22 14.72 17.70
N SER A 175 11.09 13.87 18.26
CA SER A 175 12.53 14.16 18.33
C SER A 175 13.36 12.88 18.44
N GLY A 176 14.64 12.97 18.04
CA GLY A 176 15.67 11.97 18.28
C GLY A 176 16.96 12.64 18.78
N ARG A 177 17.58 12.06 19.80
CA ARG A 177 18.85 12.54 20.35
C ARG A 177 19.82 11.39 20.54
N HIS A 178 21.00 11.46 19.93
CA HIS A 178 22.06 10.48 20.15
C HIS A 178 22.95 10.88 21.33
N ASN A 179 23.24 9.95 22.22
CA ASN A 179 24.03 10.20 23.42
C ASN A 179 25.46 9.63 23.37
N GLY A 180 25.90 9.13 22.23
CA GLY A 180 27.17 8.45 22.03
C GLY A 180 27.04 6.92 21.98
N GLU A 181 25.97 6.33 22.52
CA GLU A 181 25.72 4.88 22.57
C GLU A 181 24.43 4.46 21.85
N TYR A 182 23.37 5.26 22.02
CA TYR A 182 22.06 4.98 21.42
C TYR A 182 21.30 6.26 21.13
N TRP A 183 20.28 6.16 20.30
CA TRP A 183 19.26 7.16 20.05
C TRP A 183 18.17 7.10 21.12
N LEU A 184 17.84 8.23 21.73
CA LEU A 184 16.62 8.42 22.51
C LEU A 184 15.57 9.01 21.55
N ILE A 185 14.50 8.27 21.27
CA ILE A 185 13.44 8.61 20.33
C ILE A 185 12.19 8.95 21.14
N THR A 186 11.73 10.20 21.06
CA THR A 186 10.59 10.69 21.86
C THR A 186 9.35 10.84 20.98
N ALA A 187 8.21 10.39 21.47
CA ALA A 187 6.91 10.57 20.85
C ALA A 187 6.20 11.84 21.30
N ALA A 188 5.14 12.24 20.59
CA ALA A 188 4.32 13.41 20.91
C ALA A 188 3.63 13.34 22.29
N ASP A 189 3.37 12.13 22.79
CA ASP A 189 2.76 11.87 24.11
C ASP A 189 3.79 11.69 25.23
N GLY A 190 5.08 11.90 24.95
CA GLY A 190 6.17 11.81 25.91
C GLY A 190 6.76 10.41 26.12
N ARG A 191 6.24 9.37 25.46
CA ARG A 191 6.87 8.03 25.50
C ARG A 191 8.24 8.08 24.85
N GLU A 192 9.17 7.28 25.36
CA GLU A 192 10.55 7.22 24.88
C GLU A 192 10.99 5.79 24.54
N ILE A 193 11.68 5.64 23.43
CA ILE A 193 12.30 4.41 22.95
C ILE A 193 13.80 4.65 22.77
N LYS A 194 14.60 3.64 23.09
CA LYS A 194 16.06 3.64 22.93
C LYS A 194 16.46 2.62 21.87
N ALA A 195 17.25 3.05 20.88
CA ALA A 195 17.75 2.16 19.82
C ALA A 195 19.18 2.53 19.40
N ARG A 196 20.00 1.53 19.03
CA ARG A 196 21.35 1.75 18.53
C ARG A 196 21.37 2.32 17.13
N HIS A 197 20.49 1.80 16.26
CA HIS A 197 20.34 2.27 14.88
C HIS A 197 18.92 2.76 14.65
N VAL A 198 18.76 3.74 13.77
CA VAL A 198 17.47 4.28 13.34
C VAL A 198 17.33 4.18 11.83
N VAL A 199 16.18 3.71 11.36
CA VAL A 199 15.79 3.72 9.95
C VAL A 199 14.64 4.70 9.77
N ASN A 200 14.86 5.78 9.04
CA ASN A 200 13.83 6.76 8.69
C ASN A 200 13.07 6.31 7.45
N ALA A 201 11.96 5.60 7.63
CA ALA A 201 11.04 5.16 6.58
C ALA A 201 9.68 5.89 6.67
N ALA A 202 9.68 7.16 7.12
CA ALA A 202 8.50 7.95 7.43
C ALA A 202 7.73 8.49 6.19
N GLY A 203 8.09 8.06 4.97
CA GLY A 203 7.37 8.37 3.73
C GLY A 203 7.28 9.88 3.48
N LEU A 204 6.06 10.45 3.43
CA LEU A 204 5.84 11.89 3.23
C LEU A 204 6.50 12.78 4.28
N PHE A 205 6.82 12.25 5.45
CA PHE A 205 7.39 12.99 6.58
C PHE A 205 8.88 12.66 6.81
N ALA A 206 9.53 11.98 5.86
CA ALA A 206 10.93 11.58 6.01
C ALA A 206 11.88 12.78 6.13
N ASP A 207 11.60 13.89 5.46
CA ASP A 207 12.33 15.15 5.57
C ASP A 207 12.20 15.80 6.95
N GLU A 208 11.02 15.71 7.56
CA GLU A 208 10.78 16.23 8.91
C GLU A 208 11.49 15.38 9.97
N ILE A 209 11.42 14.06 9.84
CA ILE A 209 12.16 13.15 10.73
C ILE A 209 13.66 13.37 10.59
N SER A 210 14.18 13.51 9.37
CA SER A 210 15.60 13.81 9.13
C SER A 210 16.04 15.05 9.90
N ARG A 211 15.30 16.16 9.79
CA ARG A 211 15.58 17.41 10.53
C ARG A 211 15.50 17.24 12.06
N LYS A 212 14.48 16.51 12.56
CA LYS A 212 14.29 16.25 13.99
C LYS A 212 15.45 15.44 14.61
N PHE A 213 16.17 14.69 13.80
CA PHE A 213 17.35 13.92 14.23
C PHE A 213 18.69 14.64 13.93
N GLY A 214 18.65 15.83 13.32
CA GLY A 214 19.86 16.58 12.92
C GLY A 214 20.61 15.97 11.74
N ALA A 215 19.93 15.11 10.98
CA ALA A 215 20.47 14.45 9.80
C ALA A 215 20.40 15.39 8.55
N GLU A 216 20.42 14.84 7.35
CA GLU A 216 20.43 15.59 6.09
C GLU A 216 19.18 16.45 5.91
N GLU A 217 19.36 17.60 5.27
CA GLU A 217 18.27 18.47 4.85
C GLU A 217 17.87 18.18 3.41
N PHE A 218 16.62 17.81 3.20
CA PHE A 218 15.97 17.67 1.91
C PHE A 218 14.48 18.00 2.08
N THR A 219 13.77 18.14 0.98
CA THR A 219 12.33 18.43 0.99
C THR A 219 11.58 17.33 0.25
N ILE A 220 10.48 16.86 0.86
CA ILE A 220 9.52 15.98 0.20
C ILE A 220 8.38 16.83 -0.36
N HIS A 221 8.21 16.77 -1.67
CA HIS A 221 7.13 17.41 -2.42
C HIS A 221 5.99 16.40 -2.63
N PRO A 222 4.82 16.59 -2.02
CA PRO A 222 3.71 15.68 -2.23
C PRO A 222 3.11 15.85 -3.62
N ARG A 223 2.98 14.73 -4.37
CA ARG A 223 2.31 14.68 -5.67
C ARG A 223 1.07 13.81 -5.57
N LYS A 224 -0.11 14.46 -5.58
CA LYS A 224 -1.40 13.78 -5.40
C LYS A 224 -1.80 12.99 -6.65
N GLY A 225 -2.28 11.78 -6.44
CA GLY A 225 -2.90 10.94 -7.46
C GLY A 225 -4.28 10.52 -7.00
N GLU A 226 -5.30 10.95 -7.73
CA GLU A 226 -6.69 10.53 -7.52
C GLU A 226 -7.00 9.29 -8.33
N GLU A 227 -7.61 8.31 -7.69
CA GLU A 227 -7.98 7.02 -8.28
C GLU A 227 -9.45 6.72 -7.99
N TYR A 228 -10.10 6.04 -8.94
CA TYR A 228 -11.50 5.66 -8.86
C TYR A 228 -11.63 4.17 -9.04
N LEU A 229 -12.40 3.55 -8.14
CA LEU A 229 -12.64 2.12 -8.16
C LEU A 229 -14.01 1.84 -8.78
N LEU A 230 -14.05 0.96 -9.77
CA LEU A 230 -15.27 0.50 -10.42
C LEU A 230 -15.75 -0.81 -9.80
N ASP A 231 -17.07 -1.01 -9.83
CA ASP A 231 -17.72 -2.25 -9.36
C ASP A 231 -17.15 -3.49 -10.07
N ARG A 232 -17.15 -4.62 -9.39
CA ARG A 232 -16.73 -5.93 -9.95
C ARG A 232 -17.52 -6.34 -11.19
N ASN A 233 -18.77 -5.89 -11.29
CA ASN A 233 -19.64 -6.18 -12.41
C ASN A 233 -19.46 -5.22 -13.60
N SER A 234 -18.51 -4.29 -13.52
CA SER A 234 -18.20 -3.40 -14.64
C SER A 234 -17.78 -4.20 -15.88
N GLN A 235 -18.38 -3.87 -17.01
CA GLN A 235 -18.04 -4.47 -18.32
C GLN A 235 -16.63 -4.07 -18.78
N ALA A 236 -16.07 -3.04 -18.18
CA ALA A 236 -14.76 -2.48 -18.54
C ALA A 236 -13.57 -3.15 -17.85
N ARG A 237 -13.77 -4.19 -17.04
CA ARG A 237 -12.67 -4.85 -16.34
C ARG A 237 -11.69 -5.48 -17.33
N PRO A 238 -10.44 -4.95 -17.44
CA PRO A 238 -9.44 -5.52 -18.31
C PRO A 238 -8.85 -6.82 -17.72
N GLU A 239 -8.15 -7.59 -18.54
CA GLU A 239 -7.38 -8.73 -18.09
C GLU A 239 -5.97 -8.34 -17.65
N ARG A 240 -5.43 -7.24 -18.21
CA ARG A 240 -4.07 -6.75 -17.99
C ARG A 240 -4.08 -5.29 -17.55
N VAL A 241 -2.98 -4.86 -16.91
CA VAL A 241 -2.79 -3.42 -16.63
C VAL A 241 -2.50 -2.69 -17.95
N ILE A 242 -3.25 -1.62 -18.21
CA ILE A 242 -3.14 -0.85 -19.45
C ILE A 242 -2.52 0.51 -19.16
N PHE A 243 -1.39 0.80 -19.78
CA PHE A 243 -0.68 2.06 -19.78
C PHE A 243 -0.83 2.75 -21.13
N PRO A 244 -1.25 4.03 -21.19
CA PRO A 244 -1.01 4.84 -22.37
C PRO A 244 0.48 5.19 -22.49
N VAL A 245 0.85 5.77 -23.61
CA VAL A 245 2.16 6.41 -23.77
C VAL A 245 2.27 7.56 -22.75
N PRO A 246 3.34 7.62 -21.93
CA PRO A 246 3.50 8.66 -20.93
C PRO A 246 3.69 10.04 -21.56
N SER A 247 3.19 11.08 -20.88
CA SER A 247 3.51 12.48 -21.15
C SER A 247 4.77 12.91 -20.38
N LYS A 248 5.18 14.18 -20.56
CA LYS A 248 6.28 14.75 -19.76
C LYS A 248 5.92 14.86 -18.27
N GLU A 249 4.64 15.03 -17.97
CA GLU A 249 4.15 15.29 -16.61
C GLU A 249 3.79 14.02 -15.85
N SER A 250 3.41 12.94 -16.57
CA SER A 250 2.96 11.71 -15.90
C SER A 250 3.07 10.46 -16.78
N LYS A 251 3.00 9.29 -16.13
CA LYS A 251 2.88 7.99 -16.80
C LYS A 251 1.51 7.81 -17.51
N GLY A 252 0.63 8.79 -17.42
CA GLY A 252 -0.74 8.75 -17.92
C GLY A 252 -1.74 8.15 -16.93
N VAL A 253 -3.02 8.20 -17.32
CA VAL A 253 -4.13 7.60 -16.58
C VAL A 253 -4.27 6.15 -17.03
N LEU A 254 -4.31 5.23 -16.10
CA LEU A 254 -4.23 3.78 -16.33
C LEU A 254 -5.60 3.13 -16.17
N VAL A 255 -5.74 1.91 -16.71
CA VAL A 255 -6.84 0.98 -16.40
C VAL A 255 -6.25 -0.28 -15.80
N ILE A 256 -6.67 -0.62 -14.58
CA ILE A 256 -5.96 -1.59 -13.75
C ILE A 256 -6.95 -2.65 -13.25
N PRO A 257 -6.76 -3.95 -13.57
CA PRO A 257 -7.49 -5.03 -12.91
C PRO A 257 -6.90 -5.22 -11.51
N THR A 258 -7.66 -4.91 -10.47
CA THR A 258 -7.14 -5.15 -9.12
C THR A 258 -7.04 -6.65 -8.83
N ALA A 259 -6.14 -7.03 -7.94
CA ALA A 259 -5.97 -8.44 -7.54
C ALA A 259 -7.24 -9.05 -6.91
N GLU A 260 -8.19 -8.22 -6.47
CA GLU A 260 -9.44 -8.64 -5.85
C GLU A 260 -10.67 -8.52 -6.78
N GLY A 261 -10.45 -8.25 -8.05
CA GLY A 261 -11.49 -8.38 -9.09
C GLY A 261 -12.30 -7.12 -9.40
N THR A 262 -11.98 -5.98 -8.82
CA THR A 262 -12.50 -4.67 -9.23
C THR A 262 -11.64 -4.08 -10.35
N THR A 263 -12.07 -2.97 -10.94
CA THR A 263 -11.25 -2.19 -11.88
C THR A 263 -10.91 -0.85 -11.24
N MET A 264 -9.65 -0.46 -11.30
CA MET A 264 -9.20 0.86 -10.87
C MET A 264 -8.85 1.69 -12.11
N ILE A 265 -9.23 2.96 -12.09
CA ILE A 265 -8.89 3.94 -13.12
C ILE A 265 -8.21 5.15 -12.48
N GLY A 266 -7.16 5.65 -13.10
CA GLY A 266 -6.27 6.67 -12.54
C GLY A 266 -4.82 6.24 -12.64
N PRO A 267 -3.92 6.88 -11.88
CA PRO A 267 -4.13 8.07 -11.10
C PRO A 267 -3.93 9.38 -11.88
N THR A 268 -4.31 10.51 -11.26
CA THR A 268 -3.76 11.82 -11.62
C THR A 268 -2.34 12.01 -11.09
N ALA A 269 -1.71 13.15 -11.36
CA ALA A 269 -0.35 13.45 -10.89
C ALA A 269 -0.19 14.96 -10.66
N ASP A 270 -0.88 15.48 -9.64
CA ASP A 270 -0.96 16.91 -9.38
C ASP A 270 -0.08 17.27 -8.16
N PRO A 271 0.85 18.25 -8.28
CA PRO A 271 1.58 18.74 -7.13
C PRO A 271 0.62 19.43 -6.16
N VAL A 272 0.83 19.23 -4.86
CA VAL A 272 0.09 19.87 -3.78
C VAL A 272 1.05 20.26 -2.66
N ASP A 273 0.67 21.24 -1.84
CA ASP A 273 1.53 21.70 -0.74
C ASP A 273 1.28 20.92 0.56
N ASP A 274 0.02 20.55 0.80
CA ASP A 274 -0.38 19.85 2.03
C ASP A 274 -0.13 18.33 1.91
N LYS A 275 0.79 17.81 2.74
CA LYS A 275 1.09 16.39 2.88
C LYS A 275 -0.08 15.53 3.38
N LEU A 276 -1.18 16.15 3.80
CA LEU A 276 -2.40 15.49 4.29
C LEU A 276 -3.61 15.65 3.36
N ASP A 277 -3.49 16.39 2.24
CA ASP A 277 -4.58 16.59 1.29
C ASP A 277 -4.90 15.32 0.49
N THR A 278 -5.83 14.53 1.00
CA THR A 278 -6.36 13.33 0.34
C THR A 278 -7.76 13.57 -0.27
N THR A 279 -8.11 14.81 -0.57
CA THR A 279 -9.39 15.15 -1.23
C THR A 279 -9.41 14.66 -2.69
N THR A 280 -10.59 14.33 -3.18
CA THR A 280 -10.84 13.99 -4.58
C THR A 280 -11.85 14.97 -5.18
N SER A 281 -11.79 15.18 -6.51
CA SER A 281 -12.63 16.15 -7.20
C SER A 281 -13.48 15.53 -8.31
N ALA A 282 -14.66 16.10 -8.57
CA ALA A 282 -15.52 15.67 -9.67
C ALA A 282 -14.89 15.96 -11.05
N ASP A 283 -14.12 17.02 -11.16
CA ASP A 283 -13.47 17.41 -12.42
C ASP A 283 -12.38 16.40 -12.80
N HIS A 284 -11.58 15.97 -11.84
CA HIS A 284 -10.58 14.90 -12.06
C HIS A 284 -11.27 13.59 -12.44
N MET A 285 -12.40 13.24 -11.83
CA MET A 285 -13.16 12.04 -12.22
C MET A 285 -13.61 12.12 -13.67
N GLN A 286 -14.19 13.25 -14.11
CA GLN A 286 -14.61 13.42 -15.49
C GLN A 286 -13.44 13.34 -16.47
N ARG A 287 -12.30 13.96 -16.15
CA ARG A 287 -11.06 13.89 -16.94
C ARG A 287 -10.56 12.45 -17.05
N ILE A 288 -10.45 11.72 -15.93
CA ILE A 288 -10.00 10.33 -15.90
C ILE A 288 -10.91 9.45 -16.74
N VAL A 289 -12.24 9.55 -16.56
CA VAL A 289 -13.20 8.75 -17.34
C VAL A 289 -13.10 9.08 -18.83
N SER A 290 -12.91 10.33 -19.22
CA SER A 290 -12.73 10.74 -20.62
C SER A 290 -11.48 10.08 -21.24
N LEU A 291 -10.36 10.11 -20.54
CA LEU A 291 -9.09 9.53 -21.01
C LEU A 291 -9.15 8.01 -21.13
N VAL A 292 -9.68 7.32 -20.11
CA VAL A 292 -9.72 5.85 -20.12
C VAL A 292 -10.68 5.27 -21.15
N ARG A 293 -11.75 6.02 -21.52
CA ARG A 293 -12.66 5.65 -22.61
C ARG A 293 -12.00 5.63 -23.99
N GLN A 294 -10.91 6.36 -24.15
CA GLN A 294 -10.11 6.30 -25.38
C GLN A 294 -9.31 5.00 -25.49
N MET A 295 -9.04 4.36 -24.36
CA MET A 295 -8.22 3.13 -24.29
C MET A 295 -9.06 1.86 -24.23
N VAL A 296 -10.13 1.88 -23.42
CA VAL A 296 -10.93 0.68 -23.11
C VAL A 296 -12.41 0.95 -23.28
N ASN A 297 -13.11 0.02 -23.91
CA ASN A 297 -14.56 0.08 -24.08
C ASN A 297 -15.32 -0.26 -22.78
N GLY A 298 -16.53 0.26 -22.66
CA GLY A 298 -17.48 -0.11 -21.60
C GLY A 298 -17.31 0.65 -20.28
N ILE A 299 -16.41 1.64 -20.16
CA ILE A 299 -16.25 2.45 -18.95
C ILE A 299 -17.42 3.42 -18.80
N THR A 300 -18.08 3.34 -17.64
CA THR A 300 -19.17 4.26 -17.28
C THR A 300 -18.99 4.82 -15.86
N PRO A 301 -19.28 6.13 -15.61
CA PRO A 301 -19.26 6.72 -14.29
C PRO A 301 -20.21 6.03 -13.28
N ARG A 302 -21.27 5.36 -13.75
CA ARG A 302 -22.21 4.62 -12.91
C ARG A 302 -21.60 3.42 -12.20
N ASP A 303 -20.46 2.92 -12.72
CA ASP A 303 -19.73 1.80 -12.12
C ASP A 303 -18.82 2.25 -10.98
N VAL A 304 -18.57 3.55 -10.83
CA VAL A 304 -17.70 4.08 -9.76
C VAL A 304 -18.37 3.82 -8.40
N ILE A 305 -17.68 3.08 -7.55
CA ILE A 305 -18.15 2.76 -6.19
C ILE A 305 -17.46 3.61 -5.13
N THR A 306 -16.24 4.07 -5.39
CA THR A 306 -15.49 4.95 -4.49
C THR A 306 -14.36 5.65 -5.22
N SER A 307 -13.87 6.72 -4.60
CA SER A 307 -12.64 7.43 -4.97
C SER A 307 -11.71 7.53 -3.77
N PHE A 308 -10.43 7.67 -4.04
CA PHE A 308 -9.42 7.97 -3.03
C PHE A 308 -8.25 8.71 -3.66
N ALA A 309 -7.42 9.33 -2.83
CA ALA A 309 -6.18 9.95 -3.27
C ALA A 309 -5.00 9.46 -2.45
N GLY A 310 -3.86 9.29 -3.11
CA GLY A 310 -2.56 9.00 -2.50
C GLY A 310 -1.55 10.07 -2.85
N LEU A 311 -0.68 10.40 -1.90
CA LEU A 311 0.34 11.43 -2.03
C LEU A 311 1.71 10.81 -2.20
N ARG A 312 2.30 10.90 -3.40
CA ARG A 312 3.65 10.38 -3.67
C ARG A 312 4.69 11.29 -3.03
N PRO A 313 5.62 10.75 -2.21
CA PRO A 313 6.73 11.53 -1.66
C PRO A 313 7.81 11.73 -2.72
N VAL A 314 7.84 12.88 -3.36
CA VAL A 314 8.76 13.20 -4.45
C VAL A 314 9.94 14.01 -3.92
N LEU A 315 11.17 13.69 -4.35
CA LEU A 315 12.37 14.47 -4.15
C LEU A 315 12.72 15.24 -5.43
N ASP A 316 13.48 16.33 -5.31
CA ASP A 316 13.98 17.11 -6.45
C ASP A 316 14.81 16.26 -7.43
N THR A 317 15.48 15.25 -6.93
CA THR A 317 16.26 14.28 -7.74
C THR A 317 15.39 13.33 -8.55
N GLU A 318 14.09 13.26 -8.27
CA GLU A 318 13.13 12.29 -8.83
C GLU A 318 13.54 10.81 -8.61
N ASP A 319 14.64 10.50 -7.91
CA ASP A 319 15.07 9.14 -7.56
C ASP A 319 14.83 8.84 -6.08
N PHE A 320 15.03 7.61 -5.65
CA PHE A 320 15.03 7.22 -4.24
C PHE A 320 16.30 7.73 -3.55
N TYR A 321 16.14 8.16 -2.31
CA TYR A 321 17.26 8.46 -1.43
C TYR A 321 17.30 7.42 -0.31
N ILE A 322 18.20 6.45 -0.46
CA ILE A 322 18.37 5.36 0.52
C ILE A 322 19.87 5.25 0.80
N ASP A 323 20.31 5.79 1.93
CA ASP A 323 21.71 5.78 2.33
C ASP A 323 21.85 6.01 3.84
N ARG A 324 23.08 5.82 4.33
CA ARG A 324 23.48 6.20 5.69
C ARG A 324 23.61 7.72 5.78
N SER A 325 23.24 8.27 6.93
CA SER A 325 23.52 9.67 7.19
C SER A 325 25.05 9.94 7.27
N GLU A 326 25.49 11.02 6.66
CA GLU A 326 26.85 11.53 6.80
C GLU A 326 26.98 12.51 7.97
N LYS A 327 25.85 13.05 8.48
CA LYS A 327 25.82 14.06 9.54
C LYS A 327 25.68 13.46 10.93
N VAL A 328 24.96 12.36 11.06
CA VAL A 328 24.68 11.72 12.36
C VAL A 328 24.96 10.23 12.30
N PRO A 329 25.42 9.61 13.40
CA PRO A 329 25.78 8.20 13.42
C PRO A 329 24.55 7.29 13.43
N HIS A 330 24.67 6.11 12.85
CA HIS A 330 23.70 5.02 12.96
C HIS A 330 22.29 5.41 12.55
N PHE A 331 22.16 6.21 11.49
CA PHE A 331 20.91 6.70 10.95
C PHE A 331 20.83 6.42 9.44
N ILE A 332 19.81 5.66 9.04
CA ILE A 332 19.58 5.28 7.64
C ILE A 332 18.37 6.06 7.11
N GLN A 333 18.56 6.76 6.00
CA GLN A 333 17.47 7.42 5.27
C GLN A 333 16.81 6.45 4.28
N VAL A 334 15.46 6.45 4.23
CA VAL A 334 14.65 5.77 3.21
C VAL A 334 13.58 6.75 2.76
N ALA A 335 13.96 7.66 1.87
CA ALA A 335 13.15 8.81 1.47
C ALA A 335 12.88 8.84 -0.04
N GLY A 336 11.89 9.62 -0.47
CA GLY A 336 11.53 9.76 -1.87
C GLY A 336 10.91 8.51 -2.49
N ILE A 337 10.36 7.61 -1.68
CA ILE A 337 9.83 6.31 -2.13
C ILE A 337 8.45 6.50 -2.78
N GLN A 338 8.44 7.14 -3.94
CA GLN A 338 7.31 7.22 -4.86
C GLN A 338 7.24 5.99 -5.79
N SER A 339 6.39 5.97 -6.83
CA SER A 339 6.42 4.90 -7.83
C SER A 339 7.85 4.77 -8.44
N PRO A 340 8.39 3.53 -8.49
CA PRO A 340 7.80 2.21 -8.30
C PRO A 340 8.00 1.61 -6.87
N GLY A 341 7.93 2.41 -5.82
CA GLY A 341 8.28 2.03 -4.45
C GLY A 341 7.60 0.75 -3.93
N LEU A 342 6.33 0.51 -4.31
CA LEU A 342 5.64 -0.73 -3.95
C LEU A 342 6.36 -1.95 -4.54
N THR A 343 6.70 -1.90 -5.83
CA THR A 343 7.43 -2.97 -6.51
C THR A 343 8.85 -3.14 -5.97
N ALA A 344 9.50 -2.02 -5.67
CA ALA A 344 10.87 -2.01 -5.15
C ALA A 344 10.97 -2.42 -3.66
N SER A 345 9.84 -2.39 -2.92
CA SER A 345 9.87 -2.51 -1.46
C SER A 345 10.56 -3.78 -0.93
N PRO A 346 10.43 -4.98 -1.53
CA PRO A 346 11.18 -6.13 -1.06
C PRO A 346 12.69 -5.93 -1.13
N ALA A 347 13.16 -5.38 -2.25
CA ALA A 347 14.58 -5.09 -2.47
C ALA A 347 15.05 -3.90 -1.61
N ILE A 348 14.19 -2.92 -1.32
CA ILE A 348 14.48 -1.85 -0.35
C ILE A 348 14.75 -2.45 1.03
N GLY A 349 13.95 -3.42 1.47
CA GLY A 349 14.17 -4.10 2.74
C GLY A 349 15.55 -4.79 2.82
N GLU A 350 15.95 -5.50 1.76
CA GLU A 350 17.29 -6.11 1.68
C GLU A 350 18.40 -5.04 1.66
N TYR A 351 18.21 -3.98 0.89
CA TYR A 351 19.18 -2.89 0.78
C TYR A 351 19.39 -2.16 2.12
N VAL A 352 18.31 -1.89 2.88
CA VAL A 352 18.38 -1.31 4.23
C VAL A 352 19.13 -2.22 5.18
N LYS A 353 18.85 -3.52 5.15
CA LYS A 353 19.59 -4.54 5.94
C LYS A 353 21.10 -4.49 5.64
N ASP A 354 21.48 -4.39 4.37
CA ASP A 354 22.88 -4.35 3.96
C ASP A 354 23.56 -3.03 4.36
N LEU A 355 22.84 -1.91 4.33
CA LEU A 355 23.33 -0.62 4.84
C LEU A 355 23.55 -0.68 6.36
N LEU A 356 22.64 -1.25 7.13
CA LEU A 356 22.77 -1.43 8.59
C LEU A 356 23.99 -2.31 8.93
N LYS A 357 24.22 -3.39 8.17
CA LYS A 357 25.41 -4.23 8.31
C LYS A 357 26.69 -3.45 8.03
N THR A 358 26.70 -2.61 6.99
CA THR A 358 27.83 -1.75 6.65
C THR A 358 28.05 -0.66 7.71
N ASP A 359 26.98 -0.24 8.40
CA ASP A 359 27.00 0.73 9.50
C ASP A 359 27.39 0.11 10.86
N GLY A 360 27.80 -1.15 10.88
CA GLY A 360 28.31 -1.84 12.05
C GLY A 360 27.32 -2.73 12.81
N LEU A 361 26.07 -2.86 12.33
CA LEU A 361 25.12 -3.78 12.94
C LEU A 361 25.53 -5.25 12.67
N MET A 362 25.80 -5.99 13.73
CA MET A 362 26.07 -7.44 13.63
C MET A 362 24.76 -8.20 13.42
N LEU A 363 24.61 -8.83 12.26
CA LEU A 363 23.46 -9.64 11.90
C LEU A 363 23.84 -11.13 11.88
N VAL A 364 23.36 -11.87 12.85
CA VAL A 364 23.46 -13.33 12.94
C VAL A 364 22.11 -13.91 12.55
N GLU A 365 22.08 -14.82 11.59
CA GLU A 365 20.81 -15.46 11.17
C GLU A 365 20.21 -16.27 12.32
N LYS A 366 18.90 -16.18 12.49
CA LYS A 366 18.18 -17.02 13.45
C LYS A 366 18.21 -18.49 13.03
N THR A 367 18.43 -19.36 13.97
CA THR A 367 18.37 -20.81 13.74
C THR A 367 16.97 -21.29 13.36
N ARG A 368 15.93 -20.57 13.77
CA ARG A 368 14.53 -20.86 13.45
C ARG A 368 13.79 -19.58 13.06
N VAL A 369 13.36 -19.52 11.81
CA VAL A 369 12.56 -18.40 11.24
C VAL A 369 11.21 -18.92 10.76
N ILE A 370 10.14 -18.26 11.18
CA ILE A 370 8.79 -18.51 10.67
C ILE A 370 8.66 -17.73 9.36
N ARG A 371 8.97 -18.36 8.23
CA ARG A 371 8.90 -17.72 6.91
C ARG A 371 7.47 -17.74 6.33
N LYS A 372 6.71 -18.80 6.63
CA LYS A 372 5.38 -18.98 6.05
C LYS A 372 4.29 -18.66 7.04
N LEU A 373 3.46 -17.67 6.69
CA LEU A 373 2.23 -17.39 7.40
C LEU A 373 1.17 -18.47 7.12
N PRO A 374 0.33 -18.81 8.10
CA PRO A 374 -0.84 -19.64 7.82
C PRO A 374 -1.77 -18.91 6.83
N PRO A 375 -2.37 -19.64 5.88
CA PRO A 375 -3.33 -19.06 4.96
C PRO A 375 -4.47 -18.39 5.71
N ARG A 376 -4.87 -17.20 5.28
CA ARG A 376 -6.05 -16.55 5.83
C ARG A 376 -7.30 -17.29 5.40
N ARG A 377 -8.18 -17.55 6.36
CA ARG A 377 -9.49 -18.13 6.08
C ARG A 377 -10.43 -17.01 5.64
N GLU A 378 -10.99 -17.16 4.46
CA GLU A 378 -11.92 -16.19 3.86
C GLU A 378 -13.13 -16.95 3.31
N ILE A 379 -14.32 -16.75 3.89
CA ILE A 379 -15.51 -17.52 3.50
C ILE A 379 -15.84 -17.40 2.01
N ARG A 380 -15.48 -16.29 1.38
CA ARG A 380 -15.66 -16.05 -0.06
C ARG A 380 -14.82 -16.93 -0.98
N ARG A 381 -13.82 -17.62 -0.43
CA ARG A 381 -12.89 -18.52 -1.16
C ARG A 381 -13.07 -19.99 -0.77
N GLU A 382 -13.93 -20.25 0.21
CA GLU A 382 -14.16 -21.60 0.72
C GLU A 382 -15.11 -22.40 -0.17
N THR A 383 -14.90 -23.73 -0.18
CA THR A 383 -15.87 -24.67 -0.75
C THR A 383 -17.07 -24.85 0.18
N PRO A 384 -18.22 -25.39 -0.29
CA PRO A 384 -19.34 -25.71 0.59
C PRO A 384 -18.95 -26.64 1.76
N GLU A 385 -18.09 -27.62 1.53
CA GLU A 385 -17.58 -28.54 2.56
C GLU A 385 -16.68 -27.81 3.56
N GLY A 386 -15.81 -26.88 3.07
CA GLY A 386 -14.99 -26.03 3.89
C GLY A 386 -15.84 -25.14 4.79
N LEU A 387 -16.88 -24.50 4.25
CA LEU A 387 -17.84 -23.70 5.03
C LEU A 387 -18.56 -24.52 6.10
N ALA A 388 -18.98 -25.75 5.79
CA ALA A 388 -19.60 -26.63 6.77
C ALA A 388 -18.65 -26.97 7.94
N GLY A 389 -17.36 -27.24 7.62
CA GLY A 389 -16.32 -27.47 8.62
C GLY A 389 -16.07 -26.23 9.50
N LEU A 390 -15.98 -25.05 8.88
CA LEU A 390 -15.82 -23.78 9.59
C LEU A 390 -17.01 -23.51 10.51
N HIS A 391 -18.25 -23.75 10.03
CA HIS A 391 -19.45 -23.57 10.83
C HIS A 391 -19.47 -24.51 12.05
N ALA A 392 -19.13 -25.78 11.87
CA ALA A 392 -19.09 -26.75 12.97
C ALA A 392 -18.04 -26.33 14.05
N ALA A 393 -16.93 -25.73 13.64
CA ALA A 393 -15.90 -25.24 14.54
C ALA A 393 -16.31 -23.93 15.27
N ASN A 394 -16.95 -23.00 14.56
CA ASN A 394 -17.42 -21.73 15.10
C ASN A 394 -18.56 -21.15 14.24
N PRO A 395 -19.79 -21.05 14.77
CA PRO A 395 -20.95 -20.52 14.01
C PRO A 395 -20.76 -19.11 13.45
N ARG A 396 -19.87 -18.31 14.01
CA ARG A 396 -19.58 -16.94 13.51
C ARG A 396 -19.02 -16.93 12.08
N TRP A 397 -18.49 -18.06 11.56
CA TRP A 397 -18.00 -18.16 10.20
C TRP A 397 -19.10 -18.06 9.14
N ILE A 398 -20.32 -18.47 9.43
CA ILE A 398 -21.44 -18.34 8.48
C ILE A 398 -22.32 -17.09 8.74
N HIS A 399 -22.02 -16.34 9.80
CA HIS A 399 -22.70 -15.07 10.07
C HIS A 399 -22.09 -13.95 9.21
N VAL A 400 -22.67 -13.70 8.04
CA VAL A 400 -22.20 -12.67 7.09
C VAL A 400 -22.55 -11.28 7.59
N VAL A 401 -21.51 -10.48 7.88
CA VAL A 401 -21.60 -9.08 8.31
C VAL A 401 -21.56 -8.13 7.13
N CYS A 402 -20.58 -8.29 6.23
CA CYS A 402 -20.47 -7.51 5.00
C CYS A 402 -20.95 -8.34 3.81
N ARG A 403 -22.13 -8.01 3.28
CA ARG A 403 -22.74 -8.76 2.15
C ARG A 403 -22.07 -8.47 0.82
N CYS A 404 -21.58 -7.24 0.59
CA CYS A 404 -20.96 -6.84 -0.68
C CYS A 404 -19.64 -7.57 -0.94
N GLU A 405 -18.85 -7.80 0.12
CA GLU A 405 -17.55 -8.46 0.06
C GLU A 405 -17.58 -9.89 0.63
N ASN A 406 -18.76 -10.34 1.09
CA ASN A 406 -18.98 -11.65 1.70
C ASN A 406 -18.00 -11.93 2.85
N ILE A 407 -17.99 -11.03 3.87
CA ILE A 407 -17.13 -11.14 5.04
C ILE A 407 -17.95 -11.56 6.26
N SER A 408 -17.47 -12.58 6.96
CA SER A 408 -18.10 -13.14 8.17
C SER A 408 -17.74 -12.36 9.43
N GLU A 409 -18.49 -12.63 10.51
CA GLU A 409 -18.17 -12.12 11.84
C GLU A 409 -16.84 -12.71 12.35
N ALA A 410 -16.56 -13.99 12.06
CA ALA A 410 -15.33 -14.64 12.49
C ALA A 410 -14.07 -13.95 11.90
N GLU A 411 -14.09 -13.58 10.60
CA GLU A 411 -12.99 -12.84 9.97
C GLU A 411 -12.75 -11.47 10.63
N ILE A 412 -13.82 -10.77 11.02
CA ILE A 412 -13.73 -9.49 11.74
C ILE A 412 -13.13 -9.70 13.12
N VAL A 413 -13.58 -10.72 13.86
CA VAL A 413 -13.06 -11.05 15.20
C VAL A 413 -11.59 -11.45 15.14
N GLU A 414 -11.18 -12.24 14.15
CA GLU A 414 -9.75 -12.55 13.94
C GLU A 414 -8.91 -11.31 13.69
N ALA A 415 -9.42 -10.35 12.89
CA ALA A 415 -8.73 -9.08 12.66
C ALA A 415 -8.58 -8.27 13.95
N ILE A 416 -9.62 -8.20 14.79
CA ILE A 416 -9.57 -7.51 16.08
C ILE A 416 -8.53 -8.16 17.01
N HIS A 417 -8.48 -9.48 17.10
CA HIS A 417 -7.51 -10.21 17.92
C HIS A 417 -6.06 -10.04 17.44
N LYS A 418 -5.86 -9.65 16.18
CA LYS A 418 -4.55 -9.27 15.62
C LYS A 418 -4.22 -7.79 15.83
N GLY A 419 -5.07 -7.03 16.55
CA GLY A 419 -4.82 -5.64 16.89
C GLY A 419 -5.48 -4.59 16.00
N HIS A 420 -6.26 -4.99 14.97
CA HIS A 420 -6.97 -4.07 14.08
C HIS A 420 -8.28 -3.63 14.72
N THR A 421 -8.25 -2.56 15.52
CA THR A 421 -9.38 -2.14 16.37
C THR A 421 -10.10 -0.88 15.87
N THR A 422 -9.74 -0.37 14.69
CA THR A 422 -10.47 0.72 14.02
C THR A 422 -11.31 0.20 12.86
N VAL A 423 -12.33 0.96 12.44
CA VAL A 423 -13.18 0.56 11.30
C VAL A 423 -12.35 0.42 10.02
N ASP A 424 -11.40 1.33 9.78
CA ASP A 424 -10.51 1.24 8.62
C ASP A 424 -9.47 0.11 8.78
N GLY A 425 -8.99 -0.19 9.98
CA GLY A 425 -8.15 -1.37 10.23
C GLY A 425 -8.85 -2.65 9.82
N ILE A 426 -10.09 -2.85 10.28
CA ILE A 426 -10.94 -3.97 9.86
C ILE A 426 -11.17 -3.95 8.34
N LYS A 427 -11.50 -2.78 7.76
CA LYS A 427 -11.74 -2.61 6.33
C LYS A 427 -10.53 -3.06 5.49
N PHE A 428 -9.34 -2.59 5.81
CA PHE A 428 -8.14 -2.91 5.03
C PHE A 428 -7.61 -4.32 5.31
N TYR A 429 -7.87 -4.87 6.51
CA TYR A 429 -7.50 -6.24 6.82
C TYR A 429 -8.43 -7.28 6.18
N THR A 430 -9.76 -7.09 6.25
CA THR A 430 -10.77 -8.08 5.83
C THR A 430 -11.47 -7.74 4.52
N ARG A 431 -11.43 -6.50 4.02
CA ARG A 431 -12.25 -5.88 2.97
C ARG A 431 -13.68 -5.53 3.40
N ALA A 432 -14.09 -5.75 4.65
CA ALA A 432 -15.40 -5.34 5.12
C ALA A 432 -15.62 -3.83 4.93
N GLY A 433 -16.66 -3.44 4.19
CA GLY A 433 -16.93 -2.03 3.85
C GLY A 433 -16.30 -1.54 2.54
N MET A 434 -15.59 -2.37 1.76
CA MET A 434 -15.01 -1.98 0.46
C MET A 434 -15.91 -2.18 -0.74
N GLY A 435 -17.01 -2.92 -0.61
CA GLY A 435 -17.90 -3.18 -1.72
C GLY A 435 -18.83 -2.00 -2.03
N ARG A 436 -19.79 -2.20 -2.95
CA ARG A 436 -20.63 -1.16 -3.54
C ARG A 436 -21.32 -0.20 -2.55
N CYS A 437 -21.72 -0.67 -1.35
CA CYS A 437 -22.37 0.20 -0.36
C CYS A 437 -21.40 0.99 0.53
N GLN A 438 -20.10 0.80 0.39
CA GLN A 438 -19.03 1.49 1.14
C GLN A 438 -19.28 1.56 2.65
N GLY A 439 -19.68 0.43 3.22
CA GLY A 439 -19.94 0.32 4.67
C GLY A 439 -21.34 0.70 5.13
N GLY A 440 -22.22 1.19 4.23
CA GLY A 440 -23.57 1.66 4.60
C GLY A 440 -24.41 0.66 5.41
N PHE A 441 -24.22 -0.66 5.21
CA PHE A 441 -24.93 -1.69 5.97
C PHE A 441 -24.09 -2.37 7.04
N CYS A 442 -22.76 -2.44 6.88
CA CYS A 442 -21.93 -3.23 7.81
C CYS A 442 -21.25 -2.38 8.90
N THR A 443 -21.03 -1.07 8.73
CA THR A 443 -20.29 -0.24 9.69
C THR A 443 -20.86 -0.31 11.11
N ALA A 444 -22.18 -0.17 11.28
CA ALA A 444 -22.80 -0.26 12.60
C ALA A 444 -22.62 -1.65 13.26
N LYS A 445 -22.64 -2.72 12.46
CA LYS A 445 -22.37 -4.07 12.95
C LYS A 445 -20.90 -4.23 13.35
N ILE A 446 -19.99 -3.70 12.54
CA ILE A 446 -18.54 -3.72 12.82
C ILE A 446 -18.25 -2.99 14.12
N LEU A 447 -18.83 -1.80 14.35
CA LEU A 447 -18.67 -1.06 15.61
C LEU A 447 -19.15 -1.89 16.81
N LYS A 448 -20.31 -2.57 16.72
CA LYS A 448 -20.81 -3.45 17.77
C LYS A 448 -19.85 -4.62 18.05
N ILE A 449 -19.28 -5.22 17.01
CA ILE A 449 -18.33 -6.32 17.15
C ILE A 449 -17.05 -5.82 17.80
N ILE A 450 -16.47 -4.70 17.33
CA ILE A 450 -15.25 -4.11 17.94
C ILE A 450 -15.51 -3.82 19.43
N SER A 451 -16.62 -3.12 19.75
CA SER A 451 -16.96 -2.79 21.14
C SER A 451 -17.10 -4.04 22.02
N ARG A 452 -17.74 -5.08 21.53
CA ARG A 452 -17.91 -6.36 22.26
C ARG A 452 -16.55 -7.04 22.52
N GLU A 453 -15.68 -7.12 21.50
CA GLU A 453 -14.42 -7.87 21.61
C GLU A 453 -13.35 -7.08 22.38
N THR A 454 -13.38 -5.74 22.35
CA THR A 454 -12.37 -4.88 22.99
C THR A 454 -12.81 -4.28 24.32
N GLY A 455 -14.14 -4.24 24.61
CA GLY A 455 -14.71 -3.52 25.76
C GLY A 455 -14.75 -2.00 25.58
N ILE A 456 -14.27 -1.45 24.48
CA ILE A 456 -14.29 -0.01 24.19
C ILE A 456 -15.73 0.43 23.89
N PRO A 457 -16.28 1.48 24.53
CA PRO A 457 -17.59 2.00 24.20
C PRO A 457 -17.71 2.39 22.72
N MET A 458 -18.87 2.15 22.11
CA MET A 458 -19.05 2.40 20.66
C MET A 458 -18.79 3.87 20.29
N GLU A 459 -19.13 4.82 21.15
CA GLU A 459 -18.93 6.25 20.98
C GLU A 459 -17.45 6.69 21.02
N GLU A 460 -16.57 5.84 21.55
CA GLU A 460 -15.13 6.06 21.58
C GLU A 460 -14.41 5.44 20.40
N LEU A 461 -15.08 4.52 19.67
CA LEU A 461 -14.50 3.88 18.51
C LEU A 461 -14.27 4.87 17.37
N THR A 462 -13.15 4.72 16.71
CA THR A 462 -12.73 5.61 15.63
C THR A 462 -12.76 4.93 14.27
N LYS A 463 -12.91 5.75 13.23
CA LYS A 463 -12.77 5.26 11.85
C LYS A 463 -11.33 4.84 11.53
N LYS A 464 -10.34 5.69 11.91
CA LYS A 464 -8.92 5.52 11.53
C LYS A 464 -7.93 5.94 12.63
N GLY A 465 -8.36 6.02 13.88
CA GLY A 465 -7.58 6.57 15.00
C GLY A 465 -7.80 8.08 15.19
N GLY A 466 -7.15 8.64 16.22
CA GLY A 466 -7.26 10.06 16.56
C GLY A 466 -8.71 10.51 16.81
N ASN A 467 -9.09 11.65 16.31
CA ASN A 467 -10.42 12.25 16.49
C ASN A 467 -11.46 11.78 15.46
N SER A 468 -11.23 10.66 14.75
CA SER A 468 -12.12 10.18 13.69
C SER A 468 -13.31 9.35 14.22
N ARG A 469 -13.96 9.79 15.29
CA ARG A 469 -15.15 9.15 15.86
C ARG A 469 -16.31 9.14 14.86
N LEU A 470 -17.08 8.05 14.83
CA LEU A 470 -18.25 7.90 13.94
C LEU A 470 -19.56 8.21 14.65
N LEU A 471 -19.59 8.15 15.97
CA LEU A 471 -20.75 8.45 16.79
C LEU A 471 -20.47 9.72 17.62
N ALA A 472 -21.45 10.62 17.66
CA ALA A 472 -21.36 11.85 18.43
C ALA A 472 -21.63 11.65 19.95
N GLY A 473 -22.28 10.54 20.32
CA GLY A 473 -22.65 10.20 21.69
C GLY A 473 -23.86 9.26 21.75
N ARG A 474 -24.42 9.10 22.94
CA ARG A 474 -25.66 8.34 23.18
C ARG A 474 -26.86 9.29 23.20
N LEU A 475 -28.02 8.82 22.70
CA LEU A 475 -29.27 9.60 22.73
C LEU A 475 -29.67 10.05 24.14
N GLU A 476 -29.38 9.23 25.14
CA GLU A 476 -29.64 9.52 26.55
C GLU A 476 -28.89 10.76 27.06
N ASN A 477 -27.79 11.13 26.41
CA ASN A 477 -26.95 12.28 26.75
C ASN A 477 -27.17 13.48 25.81
N THR A 478 -28.08 13.37 24.86
CA THR A 478 -28.38 14.44 23.90
C THR A 478 -29.62 15.20 24.43
N VAL A 479 -29.42 16.42 24.93
CA VAL A 479 -30.55 17.36 25.10
C VAL A 479 -31.03 17.68 23.69
N VAL A 480 -32.12 17.03 23.29
CA VAL A 480 -32.82 17.39 22.05
C VAL A 480 -33.38 18.79 22.27
N ALA A 481 -32.74 19.80 21.69
CA ALA A 481 -33.31 21.12 21.64
C ALA A 481 -34.71 21.01 20.99
N PRO A 482 -35.76 21.58 21.58
CA PRO A 482 -37.09 21.53 20.99
C PRO A 482 -37.03 22.13 19.57
N MET A 483 -37.59 21.41 18.60
CA MET A 483 -37.71 21.95 17.26
C MET A 483 -38.50 23.28 17.32
N PRO A 484 -38.05 24.33 16.60
CA PRO A 484 -38.84 25.55 16.52
C PRO A 484 -40.20 25.20 15.94
N GLU A 485 -41.25 25.59 16.63
CA GLU A 485 -42.63 25.52 16.12
C GLU A 485 -42.71 26.27 14.79
N LYS A 486 -43.30 25.66 13.78
CA LYS A 486 -43.48 26.23 12.45
C LYS A 486 -44.56 27.31 12.44
#